data_f392428d41b6ef70ef1489a37d6069af
#
_entry.id   f392428d41b6ef70ef1489a37d6069af
#
_cell.length_a   1.000
_cell.length_b   1.000
_cell.length_c   1.000
_cell.angle_alpha   90.00
_cell.angle_beta   90.00
_cell.angle_gamma   90.00
#
_symmetry.space_group_name_H-M   'P 1'
#
loop_
_entity.id
_entity.type
_entity.pdbx_description
1 polymer ?
#
loop_
_entity_poly.entity_id
_entity_poly.type
_entity_poly.pdbx_seq_one_letter_code
_entity_poly.pdbx_strand_id
1 'polypeptide(L)'
;MEMDTVRSYLSRIGAPTPAEPTVEVLRDLHRRHLETVPFENLSIHLDEPIVLTTEALTDKIVGRGRGGFCYELNGLFAELLRALGFEVELLAASVLVDGGRIVTPIFDHLAVLVRLEERYLVDVGFGAHATYPLRVDWPEAQEDPAGEFLVVDAPGGDMDVLMDGVPQYRVEMRPRRLSDFERPCWWQQHAPDSHFRDTPRCSRNTEDGRVTVVGDRLLETVGDHRTETTLTTDEDVLSAYEKHFGFRLAKVPTPPV
;
A
#
# COMPACT_ATOMS: atom_id res chain seq x y z
N MET A 1 -7.60 15.90 -8.24
CA MET A 1 -7.88 16.18 -6.80
C MET A 1 -7.92 17.69 -6.59
N GLU A 2 -8.87 18.23 -5.80
CA GLU A 2 -8.94 19.67 -5.48
C GLU A 2 -7.87 20.06 -4.45
N MET A 3 -7.44 21.34 -4.46
CA MET A 3 -6.34 21.81 -3.61
C MET A 3 -6.61 21.71 -2.10
N ASP A 4 -7.86 21.80 -1.68
CA ASP A 4 -8.25 21.61 -0.26
C ASP A 4 -8.06 20.15 0.16
N THR A 5 -8.42 19.22 -0.72
CA THR A 5 -8.19 17.78 -0.52
C THR A 5 -6.69 17.46 -0.50
N VAL A 6 -5.90 18.08 -1.37
CA VAL A 6 -4.42 17.96 -1.37
C VAL A 6 -3.86 18.39 -0.02
N ARG A 7 -4.27 19.57 0.48
CA ARG A 7 -3.81 20.07 1.80
C ARG A 7 -4.21 19.13 2.94
N SER A 8 -5.43 18.60 2.90
CA SER A 8 -5.90 17.64 3.92
C SER A 8 -5.09 16.34 3.89
N TYR A 9 -4.77 15.84 2.70
CA TYR A 9 -3.95 14.63 2.56
C TYR A 9 -2.52 14.85 3.04
N LEU A 10 -1.89 15.96 2.62
CA LEU A 10 -0.55 16.32 3.10
C LEU A 10 -0.52 16.48 4.63
N SER A 11 -1.54 17.11 5.21
CA SER A 11 -1.71 17.20 6.67
C SER A 11 -1.84 15.83 7.31
N ARG A 12 -2.60 14.90 6.71
CA ARG A 12 -2.78 13.51 7.19
C ARG A 12 -1.44 12.78 7.30
N ILE A 13 -0.54 12.97 6.33
CA ILE A 13 0.78 12.33 6.31
C ILE A 13 1.89 13.19 6.91
N GLY A 14 1.56 14.34 7.49
CA GLY A 14 2.52 15.25 8.11
C GLY A 14 3.52 15.87 7.13
N ALA A 15 3.16 15.99 5.85
CA ALA A 15 4.02 16.54 4.81
C ALA A 15 3.74 18.03 4.56
N PRO A 16 4.77 18.86 4.30
CA PRO A 16 4.57 20.23 3.83
C PRO A 16 4.07 20.21 2.37
N THR A 17 3.42 21.29 1.93
CA THR A 17 3.11 21.46 0.50
C THR A 17 4.42 21.71 -0.26
N PRO A 18 4.79 20.82 -1.20
CA PRO A 18 6.02 21.00 -1.95
C PRO A 18 5.88 22.12 -3.00
N ALA A 19 7.00 22.77 -3.31
CA ALA A 19 7.05 23.80 -4.34
C ALA A 19 7.15 23.21 -5.76
N GLU A 20 7.85 22.09 -5.90
CA GLU A 20 8.15 21.42 -7.18
C GLU A 20 8.14 19.89 -7.02
N PRO A 21 7.79 19.12 -8.08
CA PRO A 21 7.81 17.67 -8.06
C PRO A 21 9.23 17.13 -8.29
N THR A 22 10.00 16.98 -7.22
CA THR A 22 11.38 16.43 -7.28
C THR A 22 11.44 15.01 -6.72
N VAL A 23 12.54 14.31 -6.94
CA VAL A 23 12.77 12.96 -6.42
C VAL A 23 12.81 12.95 -4.88
N GLU A 24 13.37 13.99 -4.25
CA GLU A 24 13.41 14.13 -2.79
C GLU A 24 11.99 14.28 -2.22
N VAL A 25 11.14 15.07 -2.87
CA VAL A 25 9.73 15.23 -2.51
C VAL A 25 9.00 13.90 -2.67
N LEU A 26 9.21 13.19 -3.78
CA LEU A 26 8.60 11.87 -4.01
C LEU A 26 8.98 10.87 -2.91
N ARG A 27 10.27 10.81 -2.56
CA ARG A 27 10.79 9.95 -1.48
C ARG A 27 10.20 10.31 -0.12
N ASP A 28 10.12 11.58 0.24
CA ASP A 28 9.56 12.03 1.51
C ASP A 28 8.05 11.73 1.61
N LEU A 29 7.28 12.00 0.56
CA LEU A 29 5.85 11.69 0.50
C LEU A 29 5.58 10.18 0.63
N HIS A 30 6.36 9.35 -0.08
CA HIS A 30 6.24 7.90 -0.05
C HIS A 30 6.48 7.35 1.36
N ARG A 31 7.62 7.71 1.97
CA ARG A 31 7.97 7.29 3.34
C ARG A 31 6.90 7.74 4.34
N ARG A 32 6.51 9.03 4.33
CA ARG A 32 5.49 9.57 5.24
C ARG A 32 4.15 8.88 5.08
N HIS A 33 3.77 8.53 3.85
CA HIS A 33 2.55 7.78 3.63
C HIS A 33 2.61 6.41 4.31
N LEU A 34 3.67 5.64 4.10
CA LEU A 34 3.87 4.32 4.72
C LEU A 34 3.94 4.37 6.26
N GLU A 35 4.47 5.45 6.83
CA GLU A 35 4.57 5.66 8.28
C GLU A 35 3.25 6.14 8.92
N THR A 36 2.28 6.62 8.11
CA THR A 36 1.08 7.25 8.63
C THR A 36 -0.21 6.52 8.24
N VAL A 37 -0.29 6.08 6.99
CA VAL A 37 -1.49 5.43 6.44
C VAL A 37 -1.29 3.92 6.45
N PRO A 38 -2.09 3.16 7.19
CA PRO A 38 -1.90 1.72 7.27
C PRO A 38 -2.37 0.99 6.00
N PHE A 39 -1.66 -0.08 5.63
CA PHE A 39 -2.21 -1.12 4.78
C PHE A 39 -3.24 -1.92 5.58
N GLU A 40 -4.48 -2.04 5.10
CA GLU A 40 -5.52 -2.79 5.81
C GLU A 40 -6.58 -3.38 4.84
N ASN A 41 -7.13 -4.53 5.22
CA ASN A 41 -8.26 -5.19 4.56
C ASN A 41 -9.55 -5.15 5.39
N LEU A 42 -9.62 -4.28 6.39
CA LEU A 42 -10.68 -4.29 7.41
C LEU A 42 -12.07 -4.00 6.85
N SER A 43 -12.18 -3.25 5.75
CA SER A 43 -13.48 -2.99 5.11
C SER A 43 -14.16 -4.28 4.68
N ILE A 44 -13.40 -5.30 4.22
CA ILE A 44 -13.91 -6.63 3.87
C ILE A 44 -14.49 -7.33 5.12
N HIS A 45 -13.80 -7.22 6.25
CA HIS A 45 -14.16 -7.86 7.53
C HIS A 45 -15.20 -7.08 8.34
N LEU A 46 -15.54 -5.87 7.91
CA LEU A 46 -16.57 -5.01 8.51
C LEU A 46 -17.83 -4.93 7.65
N ASP A 47 -17.84 -5.58 6.48
CA ASP A 47 -18.90 -5.50 5.48
C ASP A 47 -19.11 -4.05 4.98
N GLU A 48 -18.00 -3.32 4.81
CA GLU A 48 -17.98 -1.96 4.25
C GLU A 48 -17.62 -2.02 2.76
N PRO A 49 -18.39 -1.40 1.85
CA PRO A 49 -18.08 -1.41 0.43
C PRO A 49 -16.79 -0.62 0.14
N ILE A 50 -15.94 -1.17 -0.72
CA ILE A 50 -14.76 -0.47 -1.23
C ILE A 50 -15.09 0.09 -2.61
N VAL A 51 -15.05 1.41 -2.74
CA VAL A 51 -15.39 2.13 -3.97
C VAL A 51 -14.15 2.88 -4.46
N LEU A 52 -13.67 2.54 -5.65
CA LEU A 52 -12.44 3.10 -6.23
C LEU A 52 -12.70 4.44 -6.96
N THR A 53 -13.25 5.42 -6.24
CA THR A 53 -13.33 6.81 -6.71
C THR A 53 -12.51 7.72 -5.80
N THR A 54 -11.99 8.81 -6.35
CA THR A 54 -11.17 9.76 -5.58
C THR A 54 -11.90 10.27 -4.35
N GLU A 55 -13.22 10.52 -4.46
CA GLU A 55 -14.05 11.03 -3.36
C GLU A 55 -14.18 10.00 -2.23
N ALA A 56 -14.53 8.75 -2.56
CA ALA A 56 -14.72 7.68 -1.57
C ALA A 56 -13.39 7.32 -0.88
N LEU A 57 -12.30 7.27 -1.64
CA LEU A 57 -10.95 7.01 -1.12
C LEU A 57 -10.47 8.15 -0.23
N THR A 58 -10.75 9.41 -0.60
CA THR A 58 -10.43 10.58 0.22
C THR A 58 -11.21 10.55 1.54
N ASP A 59 -12.51 10.27 1.50
CA ASP A 59 -13.32 10.14 2.73
C ASP A 59 -12.74 9.07 3.65
N LYS A 60 -12.45 7.89 3.12
CA LYS A 60 -11.91 6.77 3.92
C LYS A 60 -10.54 7.07 4.49
N ILE A 61 -9.56 7.43 3.64
CA ILE A 61 -8.15 7.51 4.02
C ILE A 61 -7.82 8.82 4.72
N VAL A 62 -8.37 9.94 4.24
CA VAL A 62 -8.08 11.26 4.79
C VAL A 62 -9.12 11.66 5.83
N GLY A 63 -10.41 11.56 5.49
CA GLY A 63 -11.52 11.99 6.35
C GLY A 63 -11.68 11.14 7.60
N ARG A 64 -11.73 9.82 7.45
CA ARG A 64 -11.92 8.87 8.57
C ARG A 64 -10.60 8.38 9.17
N GLY A 65 -9.44 8.77 8.61
CA GLY A 65 -8.13 8.37 9.11
C GLY A 65 -7.82 6.87 8.93
N ARG A 66 -8.60 6.15 8.11
CA ARG A 66 -8.43 4.72 7.79
C ARG A 66 -7.25 4.52 6.83
N GLY A 67 -7.02 3.29 6.46
CA GLY A 67 -6.14 2.89 5.39
C GLY A 67 -6.89 2.18 4.27
N GLY A 68 -6.24 1.21 3.64
CA GLY A 68 -6.80 0.37 2.60
C GLY A 68 -5.78 -0.64 2.09
N PHE A 69 -6.11 -1.35 1.03
CA PHE A 69 -5.16 -2.23 0.35
C PHE A 69 -4.71 -1.61 -0.99
N CYS A 70 -3.97 -2.33 -1.81
CA CYS A 70 -3.22 -1.77 -2.94
C CYS A 70 -4.02 -0.84 -3.86
N TYR A 71 -5.24 -1.21 -4.24
CA TYR A 71 -6.06 -0.39 -5.16
C TYR A 71 -6.48 0.94 -4.54
N GLU A 72 -6.72 0.96 -3.23
CA GLU A 72 -7.13 2.16 -2.50
C GLU A 72 -5.93 3.07 -2.24
N LEU A 73 -4.84 2.50 -1.69
CA LEU A 73 -3.67 3.27 -1.28
C LEU A 73 -2.92 3.84 -2.49
N ASN A 74 -2.53 2.98 -3.44
CA ASN A 74 -1.82 3.42 -4.63
C ASN A 74 -2.71 4.27 -5.55
N GLY A 75 -4.02 3.96 -5.61
CA GLY A 75 -4.99 4.75 -6.37
C GLY A 75 -5.08 6.19 -5.87
N LEU A 76 -5.28 6.39 -4.56
CA LEU A 76 -5.39 7.75 -4.01
C LEU A 76 -4.04 8.48 -3.96
N PHE A 77 -2.94 7.77 -3.68
CA PHE A 77 -1.60 8.35 -3.68
C PHE A 77 -1.20 8.87 -5.06
N ALA A 78 -1.54 8.14 -6.13
CA ALA A 78 -1.36 8.59 -7.50
C ALA A 78 -2.12 9.91 -7.81
N GLU A 79 -3.34 10.07 -7.29
CA GLU A 79 -4.10 11.32 -7.43
C GLU A 79 -3.47 12.48 -6.66
N LEU A 80 -2.90 12.23 -5.47
CA LEU A 80 -2.10 13.23 -4.76
C LEU A 80 -0.90 13.66 -5.59
N LEU A 81 -0.10 12.71 -6.09
CA LEU A 81 1.10 12.99 -6.87
C LEU A 81 0.77 13.78 -8.14
N ARG A 82 -0.30 13.42 -8.88
CA ARG A 82 -0.77 14.18 -10.05
C ARG A 82 -1.12 15.62 -9.70
N ALA A 83 -1.83 15.82 -8.59
CA ALA A 83 -2.22 17.16 -8.12
C ALA A 83 -1.02 18.01 -7.69
N LEU A 84 0.09 17.37 -7.29
CA LEU A 84 1.38 18.02 -6.98
C LEU A 84 2.27 18.22 -8.20
N GLY A 85 1.82 17.86 -9.41
CA GLY A 85 2.51 18.10 -10.68
C GLY A 85 3.43 16.98 -11.15
N PHE A 86 3.42 15.80 -10.51
CA PHE A 86 4.14 14.63 -11.00
C PHE A 86 3.46 14.02 -12.24
N GLU A 87 4.24 13.50 -13.18
CA GLU A 87 3.75 12.66 -14.26
C GLU A 87 3.58 11.22 -13.76
N VAL A 88 2.33 10.75 -13.68
CA VAL A 88 1.96 9.50 -12.97
C VAL A 88 1.14 8.57 -13.84
N GLU A 89 1.57 7.32 -13.92
CA GLU A 89 0.85 6.22 -14.56
C GLU A 89 0.48 5.14 -13.51
N LEU A 90 -0.73 4.57 -13.63
CA LEU A 90 -1.10 3.37 -12.87
C LEU A 90 -0.72 2.14 -13.68
N LEU A 91 -0.15 1.14 -13.02
CA LEU A 91 0.29 -0.11 -13.63
C LEU A 91 -0.38 -1.31 -12.95
N ALA A 92 -0.73 -2.33 -13.76
CA ALA A 92 -1.22 -3.59 -13.24
C ALA A 92 -0.04 -4.53 -12.97
N ALA A 93 -0.14 -5.29 -11.88
CA ALA A 93 0.86 -6.27 -11.53
C ALA A 93 0.24 -7.62 -11.15
N SER A 94 1.04 -8.66 -11.30
CA SER A 94 0.82 -10.03 -10.79
C SER A 94 1.76 -10.27 -9.62
N VAL A 95 1.24 -10.75 -8.50
CA VAL A 95 2.07 -11.12 -7.34
C VAL A 95 2.79 -12.44 -7.64
N LEU A 96 4.06 -12.52 -7.31
CA LEU A 96 4.91 -13.70 -7.48
C LEU A 96 5.05 -14.40 -6.13
N VAL A 97 4.39 -15.54 -5.96
CA VAL A 97 4.41 -16.31 -4.71
C VAL A 97 5.25 -17.58 -4.84
N ASP A 98 5.60 -18.22 -3.73
CA ASP A 98 6.45 -19.42 -3.68
C ASP A 98 7.80 -19.21 -4.42
N GLY A 99 8.46 -18.07 -4.16
CA GLY A 99 9.73 -17.74 -4.80
C GLY A 99 9.60 -17.51 -6.32
N GLY A 100 8.45 -17.01 -6.78
CA GLY A 100 8.18 -16.74 -8.20
C GLY A 100 7.67 -17.93 -9.00
N ARG A 101 7.39 -19.08 -8.35
CA ARG A 101 6.85 -20.27 -9.03
C ARG A 101 5.38 -20.13 -9.41
N ILE A 102 4.63 -19.39 -8.62
CA ILE A 102 3.23 -19.10 -8.85
C ILE A 102 3.09 -17.63 -9.20
N VAL A 103 2.46 -17.35 -10.33
CA VAL A 103 2.15 -15.99 -10.80
C VAL A 103 0.64 -15.82 -10.67
N THR A 104 0.22 -14.87 -9.83
CA THR A 104 -1.20 -14.55 -9.69
C THR A 104 -1.75 -13.90 -10.97
N PRO A 105 -3.07 -13.85 -11.17
CA PRO A 105 -3.64 -13.15 -12.31
C PRO A 105 -3.18 -11.68 -12.39
N ILE A 106 -3.08 -11.16 -13.61
CA ILE A 106 -2.83 -9.74 -13.80
C ILE A 106 -3.94 -8.90 -13.16
N PHE A 107 -3.60 -7.72 -12.65
CA PHE A 107 -4.45 -6.86 -11.82
C PHE A 107 -4.62 -7.33 -10.36
N ASP A 108 -3.91 -8.37 -9.92
CA ASP A 108 -3.93 -8.77 -8.51
C ASP A 108 -3.25 -7.73 -7.60
N HIS A 109 -2.42 -6.88 -8.20
CA HIS A 109 -1.83 -5.73 -7.55
C HIS A 109 -1.87 -4.49 -8.45
N LEU A 110 -1.95 -3.31 -7.83
CA LEU A 110 -1.83 -2.01 -8.48
C LEU A 110 -0.54 -1.36 -7.99
N ALA A 111 0.36 -1.02 -8.92
CA ALA A 111 1.55 -0.23 -8.67
C ALA A 111 1.49 1.13 -9.40
N VAL A 112 2.38 2.04 -9.07
CA VAL A 112 2.42 3.39 -9.65
C VAL A 112 3.78 3.64 -10.28
N LEU A 113 3.81 4.20 -11.48
CA LEU A 113 5.02 4.69 -12.14
C LEU A 113 5.01 6.22 -12.11
N VAL A 114 6.12 6.80 -11.67
CA VAL A 114 6.36 8.25 -11.72
C VAL A 114 7.51 8.53 -12.66
N ARG A 115 7.29 9.47 -13.60
CA ARG A 115 8.30 9.94 -14.54
C ARG A 115 8.85 11.27 -14.07
N LEU A 116 10.15 11.30 -13.83
CA LEU A 116 10.97 12.49 -13.64
C LEU A 116 12.09 12.47 -14.69
N GLU A 117 13.33 12.84 -14.36
CA GLU A 117 14.49 12.58 -15.22
C GLU A 117 14.70 11.07 -15.42
N GLU A 118 14.34 10.28 -14.41
CA GLU A 118 14.32 8.81 -14.41
C GLU A 118 12.92 8.31 -14.13
N ARG A 119 12.68 6.98 -14.33
CA ARG A 119 11.43 6.32 -13.98
C ARG A 119 11.53 5.72 -12.58
N TYR A 120 10.49 5.96 -11.77
CA TYR A 120 10.39 5.44 -10.41
C TYR A 120 9.14 4.59 -10.24
N LEU A 121 9.33 3.38 -9.74
CA LEU A 121 8.23 2.54 -9.27
C LEU A 121 7.89 2.95 -7.84
N VAL A 122 6.65 3.30 -7.61
CA VAL A 122 6.10 3.82 -6.35
C VAL A 122 5.04 2.84 -5.87
N ASP A 123 5.15 2.37 -4.65
CA ASP A 123 4.23 1.39 -4.10
C ASP A 123 4.01 1.58 -2.60
N VAL A 124 2.91 2.23 -2.26
CA VAL A 124 2.50 2.42 -0.86
C VAL A 124 1.43 1.40 -0.44
N GLY A 125 1.12 0.43 -1.30
CA GLY A 125 0.01 -0.51 -1.14
C GLY A 125 0.36 -1.99 -1.15
N PHE A 126 1.64 -2.38 -1.21
CA PHE A 126 2.03 -3.81 -1.18
C PHE A 126 2.06 -4.40 0.25
N GLY A 127 2.16 -3.56 1.25
CA GLY A 127 2.29 -3.97 2.65
C GLY A 127 3.75 -3.90 3.13
N ALA A 128 4.42 -5.03 3.34
CA ALA A 128 5.84 -5.05 3.70
C ALA A 128 6.70 -4.96 2.44
N HIS A 129 7.15 -3.77 2.08
CA HIS A 129 7.87 -3.48 0.84
C HIS A 129 8.77 -2.26 1.00
N ALA A 130 9.36 -1.79 -0.10
CA ALA A 130 10.30 -0.68 -0.13
C ALA A 130 9.75 0.58 0.58
N THR A 131 10.58 1.20 1.41
CA THR A 131 10.30 2.46 2.09
C THR A 131 10.37 3.64 1.14
N TYR A 132 11.15 3.50 0.07
CA TYR A 132 11.38 4.54 -0.94
C TYR A 132 10.99 4.07 -2.33
N PRO A 133 10.67 4.99 -3.27
CA PRO A 133 10.48 4.67 -4.68
C PRO A 133 11.72 3.98 -5.27
N LEU A 134 11.49 2.93 -6.06
CA LEU A 134 12.57 2.17 -6.72
C LEU A 134 12.83 2.75 -8.12
N ARG A 135 14.09 2.95 -8.48
CA ARG A 135 14.50 3.33 -9.83
C ARG A 135 14.28 2.16 -10.78
N VAL A 136 13.50 2.35 -11.83
CA VAL A 136 13.14 1.27 -12.76
C VAL A 136 14.32 0.90 -13.67
N ASP A 137 15.05 1.92 -14.16
CA ASP A 137 16.11 1.75 -15.15
C ASP A 137 17.51 1.58 -14.50
N TRP A 138 17.57 1.26 -13.22
CA TRP A 138 18.82 1.10 -12.50
C TRP A 138 19.24 -0.38 -12.46
N PRO A 139 20.42 -0.74 -13.03
CA PRO A 139 20.78 -2.14 -13.22
C PRO A 139 21.32 -2.84 -11.95
N GLU A 140 21.57 -2.07 -10.90
CA GLU A 140 22.16 -2.59 -9.66
C GLU A 140 21.08 -2.67 -8.57
N ALA A 141 21.39 -3.45 -7.53
CA ALA A 141 20.54 -3.52 -6.34
C ALA A 141 20.46 -2.15 -5.63
N GLN A 142 19.30 -1.86 -5.08
CA GLN A 142 18.98 -0.61 -4.39
C GLN A 142 18.77 -0.90 -2.91
N GLU A 143 19.63 -0.33 -2.07
CA GLU A 143 19.49 -0.46 -0.61
C GLU A 143 18.27 0.35 -0.11
N ASP A 144 17.48 -0.27 0.76
CA ASP A 144 16.30 0.30 1.40
C ASP A 144 16.24 -0.19 2.86
N PRO A 145 15.65 0.57 3.81
CA PRO A 145 15.46 0.09 5.18
C PRO A 145 14.72 -1.25 5.30
N ALA A 146 13.91 -1.61 4.29
CA ALA A 146 13.16 -2.86 4.27
C ALA A 146 13.96 -4.05 3.70
N GLY A 147 15.12 -3.83 3.06
CA GLY A 147 15.94 -4.85 2.42
C GLY A 147 16.61 -4.35 1.15
N GLU A 148 17.17 -5.25 0.36
CA GLU A 148 17.78 -4.95 -0.93
C GLU A 148 16.78 -5.18 -2.06
N PHE A 149 16.57 -4.19 -2.92
CA PHE A 149 15.62 -4.27 -4.04
C PHE A 149 16.31 -4.24 -5.39
N LEU A 150 15.79 -5.04 -6.33
CA LEU A 150 16.24 -5.06 -7.71
C LEU A 150 15.02 -5.05 -8.64
N VAL A 151 15.05 -4.21 -9.67
CA VAL A 151 14.06 -4.19 -10.74
C VAL A 151 14.72 -4.72 -12.00
N VAL A 152 14.19 -5.80 -12.58
CA VAL A 152 14.79 -6.49 -13.73
C VAL A 152 13.80 -6.66 -14.87
N ASP A 153 14.31 -6.73 -16.09
CA ASP A 153 13.50 -7.02 -17.27
C ASP A 153 12.80 -8.37 -17.15
N ALA A 154 11.53 -8.41 -17.51
CA ALA A 154 10.70 -9.61 -17.59
C ALA A 154 10.18 -9.82 -19.03
N PRO A 155 9.68 -11.02 -19.37
CA PRO A 155 9.11 -11.29 -20.68
C PRO A 155 8.00 -10.32 -21.07
N GLY A 156 7.95 -9.93 -22.35
CA GLY A 156 6.91 -9.03 -22.87
C GLY A 156 7.19 -7.54 -22.70
N GLY A 157 8.34 -7.17 -22.13
CA GLY A 157 8.70 -5.79 -21.79
C GLY A 157 8.16 -5.36 -20.42
N ASP A 158 7.77 -6.32 -19.61
CA ASP A 158 7.38 -6.13 -18.22
C ASP A 158 8.62 -6.05 -17.32
N MET A 159 8.43 -5.78 -16.03
CA MET A 159 9.50 -5.71 -15.04
C MET A 159 9.17 -6.60 -13.83
N ASP A 160 10.14 -7.34 -13.35
CA ASP A 160 10.04 -8.06 -12.07
C ASP A 160 10.71 -7.26 -10.97
N VAL A 161 10.04 -7.17 -9.82
CA VAL A 161 10.59 -6.57 -8.60
C VAL A 161 10.99 -7.68 -7.65
N LEU A 162 12.25 -7.66 -7.23
CA LEU A 162 12.82 -8.58 -6.27
C LEU A 162 13.15 -7.84 -4.97
N MET A 163 13.00 -8.54 -3.84
CA MET A 163 13.45 -8.11 -2.53
C MET A 163 14.34 -9.21 -1.94
N ASP A 164 15.57 -8.88 -1.56
CA ASP A 164 16.57 -9.83 -1.06
C ASP A 164 16.75 -11.05 -2.01
N GLY A 165 16.72 -10.80 -3.32
CA GLY A 165 16.78 -11.80 -4.37
C GLY A 165 15.51 -12.64 -4.58
N VAL A 166 14.43 -12.39 -3.82
CA VAL A 166 13.17 -13.12 -3.94
C VAL A 166 12.17 -12.30 -4.77
N PRO A 167 11.62 -12.85 -5.87
CA PRO A 167 10.59 -12.17 -6.66
C PRO A 167 9.34 -11.85 -5.85
N GLN A 168 8.88 -10.59 -5.93
CA GLN A 168 7.71 -10.08 -5.22
C GLN A 168 6.51 -9.96 -6.16
N TYR A 169 6.67 -9.22 -7.24
CA TYR A 169 5.63 -9.05 -8.26
C TYR A 169 6.21 -8.71 -9.63
N ARG A 170 5.43 -9.02 -10.67
CA ARG A 170 5.68 -8.60 -12.05
C ARG A 170 4.72 -7.49 -12.40
N VAL A 171 5.24 -6.37 -12.90
CA VAL A 171 4.46 -5.23 -13.32
C VAL A 171 4.44 -5.09 -14.84
N GLU A 172 3.24 -5.00 -15.44
CA GLU A 172 3.06 -4.64 -16.84
C GLU A 172 3.35 -3.14 -17.05
N MET A 173 4.28 -2.82 -17.94
CA MET A 173 4.66 -1.44 -18.25
C MET A 173 3.66 -0.75 -19.21
N ARG A 174 2.38 -1.03 -19.00
CA ARG A 174 1.26 -0.46 -19.77
C ARG A 174 0.35 0.37 -18.87
N PRO A 175 0.18 1.68 -19.15
CA PRO A 175 -0.70 2.55 -18.35
C PRO A 175 -2.12 2.03 -18.25
N ARG A 176 -2.69 2.15 -17.05
CA ARG A 176 -4.06 1.73 -16.69
C ARG A 176 -4.84 2.89 -16.08
N ARG A 177 -6.16 2.73 -16.01
CA ARG A 177 -7.07 3.63 -15.27
C ARG A 177 -7.47 2.95 -13.97
N LEU A 178 -7.78 3.72 -12.95
CA LEU A 178 -8.24 3.18 -11.66
C LEU A 178 -9.51 2.31 -11.84
N SER A 179 -10.40 2.69 -12.76
CA SER A 179 -11.59 1.90 -13.11
C SER A 179 -11.30 0.49 -13.65
N ASP A 180 -10.09 0.24 -14.19
CA ASP A 180 -9.71 -1.08 -14.68
C ASP A 180 -9.55 -2.09 -13.51
N PHE A 181 -9.34 -1.57 -12.29
CA PHE A 181 -9.17 -2.36 -11.06
C PHE A 181 -10.47 -2.59 -10.28
N GLU A 182 -11.61 -2.06 -10.70
CA GLU A 182 -12.89 -2.22 -10.00
C GLU A 182 -13.32 -3.70 -9.90
N ARG A 183 -13.17 -4.47 -10.99
CA ARG A 183 -13.52 -5.90 -11.02
C ARG A 183 -12.58 -6.75 -10.14
N PRO A 184 -11.24 -6.65 -10.27
CA PRO A 184 -10.33 -7.34 -9.36
C PRO A 184 -10.54 -6.92 -7.90
N CYS A 185 -10.76 -5.63 -7.62
CA CYS A 185 -11.09 -5.16 -6.28
C CYS A 185 -12.37 -5.79 -5.72
N TRP A 186 -13.43 -5.88 -6.55
CA TRP A 186 -14.66 -6.57 -6.19
C TRP A 186 -14.42 -8.06 -5.93
N TRP A 187 -13.60 -8.70 -6.76
CA TRP A 187 -13.23 -10.12 -6.58
C TRP A 187 -12.52 -10.35 -5.24
N GLN A 188 -11.55 -9.50 -4.89
CA GLN A 188 -10.85 -9.59 -3.61
C GLN A 188 -11.78 -9.43 -2.40
N GLN A 189 -12.85 -8.66 -2.54
CA GLN A 189 -13.84 -8.47 -1.48
C GLN A 189 -14.78 -9.68 -1.30
N HIS A 190 -15.11 -10.40 -2.39
CA HIS A 190 -16.25 -11.31 -2.41
C HIS A 190 -15.92 -12.76 -2.76
N ALA A 191 -14.82 -13.03 -3.48
CA ALA A 191 -14.49 -14.38 -3.89
C ALA A 191 -14.10 -15.25 -2.69
N PRO A 192 -14.64 -16.48 -2.56
CA PRO A 192 -14.35 -17.36 -1.43
C PRO A 192 -12.86 -17.71 -1.28
N ASP A 193 -12.11 -17.73 -2.36
CA ASP A 193 -10.67 -18.03 -2.45
C ASP A 193 -9.78 -16.78 -2.39
N SER A 194 -10.34 -15.61 -2.14
CA SER A 194 -9.54 -14.43 -1.89
C SER A 194 -8.89 -14.49 -0.50
N HIS A 195 -7.55 -14.48 -0.46
CA HIS A 195 -6.80 -14.47 0.80
C HIS A 195 -7.05 -13.21 1.65
N PHE A 196 -7.57 -12.12 1.05
CA PHE A 196 -7.98 -10.92 1.81
C PHE A 196 -9.21 -11.16 2.70
N ARG A 197 -9.94 -12.26 2.50
CA ARG A 197 -11.09 -12.66 3.32
C ARG A 197 -10.71 -13.57 4.50
N ASP A 198 -9.49 -14.11 4.51
CA ASP A 198 -9.08 -15.11 5.51
C ASP A 198 -8.94 -14.52 6.91
N THR A 199 -8.23 -13.40 7.02
CA THR A 199 -7.89 -12.81 8.33
C THR A 199 -7.82 -11.29 8.23
N PRO A 200 -8.49 -10.56 9.14
CA PRO A 200 -8.34 -9.10 9.22
C PRO A 200 -6.90 -8.74 9.54
N ARG A 201 -6.36 -7.79 8.77
CA ARG A 201 -5.00 -7.31 8.91
C ARG A 201 -4.95 -5.80 8.80
N CYS A 202 -4.17 -5.18 9.68
CA CYS A 202 -3.82 -3.77 9.61
C CYS A 202 -2.35 -3.62 9.95
N SER A 203 -1.56 -2.98 9.10
CA SER A 203 -0.11 -2.87 9.23
C SER A 203 0.39 -1.51 8.79
N ARG A 204 1.38 -0.97 9.49
CA ARG A 204 1.98 0.33 9.19
C ARG A 204 3.47 0.32 9.54
N ASN A 205 4.27 1.02 8.74
CA ASN A 205 5.67 1.27 9.10
C ASN A 205 5.74 2.21 10.33
N THR A 206 6.77 2.03 11.12
CA THR A 206 7.18 2.95 12.18
C THR A 206 8.58 3.46 11.85
N GLU A 207 9.11 4.41 12.60
CA GLU A 207 10.46 4.95 12.38
C GLU A 207 11.52 3.83 12.36
N ASP A 208 11.39 2.85 13.26
CA ASP A 208 12.39 1.79 13.47
C ASP A 208 11.91 0.39 13.03
N GLY A 209 10.78 0.29 12.32
CA GLY A 209 10.26 -1.01 11.92
C GLY A 209 8.80 -1.03 11.50
N ARG A 210 7.98 -1.86 12.16
CA ARG A 210 6.59 -2.10 11.74
C ARG A 210 5.70 -2.52 12.89
N VAL A 211 4.45 -2.07 12.88
CA VAL A 211 3.38 -2.57 13.73
C VAL A 211 2.28 -3.22 12.88
N THR A 212 1.78 -4.38 13.32
CA THR A 212 0.71 -5.13 12.62
C THR A 212 -0.26 -5.71 13.64
N VAL A 213 -1.55 -5.50 13.43
CA VAL A 213 -2.61 -6.30 14.05
C VAL A 213 -3.12 -7.28 13.00
N VAL A 214 -3.11 -8.57 13.31
CA VAL A 214 -3.59 -9.65 12.45
C VAL A 214 -4.44 -10.62 13.28
N GLY A 215 -5.75 -10.65 12.99
CA GLY A 215 -6.71 -11.34 13.85
C GLY A 215 -6.67 -10.80 15.28
N ASP A 216 -6.36 -11.69 16.22
CA ASP A 216 -6.20 -11.42 17.65
C ASP A 216 -4.75 -11.20 18.11
N ARG A 217 -3.82 -10.95 17.17
CA ARG A 217 -2.39 -10.78 17.48
C ARG A 217 -1.89 -9.42 17.11
N LEU A 218 -1.17 -8.79 18.05
CA LEU A 218 -0.37 -7.59 17.82
C LEU A 218 1.09 -8.01 17.63
N LEU A 219 1.67 -7.63 16.50
CA LEU A 219 3.05 -7.86 16.14
C LEU A 219 3.77 -6.52 16.08
N GLU A 220 4.85 -6.36 16.81
CA GLU A 220 5.69 -5.16 16.78
C GLU A 220 7.12 -5.58 16.42
N THR A 221 7.67 -4.98 15.38
CA THR A 221 9.05 -5.20 14.94
C THR A 221 9.81 -3.88 15.12
N VAL A 222 10.96 -3.94 15.79
CA VAL A 222 11.87 -2.80 15.98
C VAL A 222 13.28 -3.31 15.68
N GLY A 223 13.87 -2.88 14.59
CA GLY A 223 15.10 -3.46 14.06
C GLY A 223 14.93 -4.98 13.85
N ASP A 224 15.82 -5.80 14.41
CA ASP A 224 15.79 -7.26 14.33
C ASP A 224 14.87 -7.92 15.39
N HIS A 225 14.30 -7.14 16.30
CA HIS A 225 13.47 -7.66 17.37
C HIS A 225 11.98 -7.65 16.99
N ARG A 226 11.36 -8.82 17.07
CA ARG A 226 9.92 -8.99 16.89
C ARG A 226 9.28 -9.49 18.17
N THR A 227 8.25 -8.77 18.61
CA THR A 227 7.38 -9.18 19.72
C THR A 227 5.99 -9.52 19.21
N GLU A 228 5.34 -10.47 19.87
CA GLU A 228 3.97 -10.86 19.59
C GLU A 228 3.18 -10.85 20.89
N THR A 229 2.01 -10.18 20.88
CA THR A 229 1.08 -10.09 22.01
C THR A 229 -0.28 -10.58 21.55
N THR A 230 -0.86 -11.53 22.28
CA THR A 230 -2.25 -11.97 22.05
C THR A 230 -3.22 -10.98 22.68
N LEU A 231 -4.17 -10.50 21.88
CA LEU A 231 -5.28 -9.62 22.28
C LEU A 231 -6.44 -10.51 22.70
N THR A 232 -6.74 -10.56 23.99
CA THR A 232 -7.61 -11.62 24.56
C THR A 232 -9.08 -11.24 24.60
N THR A 233 -9.40 -9.95 24.44
CA THR A 233 -10.76 -9.44 24.46
C THR A 233 -11.03 -8.54 23.24
N ASP A 234 -12.30 -8.36 22.90
CA ASP A 234 -12.71 -7.40 21.85
C ASP A 234 -12.22 -5.99 22.18
N GLU A 235 -12.19 -5.60 23.45
CA GLU A 235 -11.70 -4.29 23.88
C GLU A 235 -10.19 -4.15 23.63
N ASP A 236 -9.40 -5.20 23.87
CA ASP A 236 -7.96 -5.21 23.56
C ASP A 236 -7.73 -5.00 22.04
N VAL A 237 -8.51 -5.70 21.19
CA VAL A 237 -8.41 -5.58 19.73
C VAL A 237 -8.77 -4.18 19.27
N LEU A 238 -9.90 -3.62 19.74
CA LEU A 238 -10.34 -2.26 19.37
C LEU A 238 -9.36 -1.20 19.87
N SER A 239 -8.84 -1.35 21.09
CA SER A 239 -7.84 -0.46 21.68
C SER A 239 -6.52 -0.49 20.88
N ALA A 240 -6.12 -1.67 20.37
CA ALA A 240 -4.92 -1.79 19.54
C ALA A 240 -5.06 -1.00 18.22
N TYR A 241 -6.23 -1.04 17.56
CA TYR A 241 -6.47 -0.21 16.37
C TYR A 241 -6.38 1.28 16.67
N GLU A 242 -7.00 1.75 17.75
CA GLU A 242 -6.95 3.16 18.14
C GLU A 242 -5.52 3.58 18.50
N LYS A 243 -4.84 2.80 19.34
CA LYS A 243 -3.50 3.13 19.82
C LYS A 243 -2.44 3.16 18.71
N HIS A 244 -2.45 2.14 17.84
CA HIS A 244 -1.36 1.94 16.88
C HIS A 244 -1.63 2.53 15.49
N PHE A 245 -2.91 2.75 15.12
CA PHE A 245 -3.29 3.25 13.79
C PHE A 245 -4.10 4.54 13.82
N GLY A 246 -4.56 4.99 15.01
CA GLY A 246 -5.20 6.30 15.21
C GLY A 246 -6.66 6.37 14.79
N PHE A 247 -7.34 5.26 14.52
CA PHE A 247 -8.76 5.23 14.20
C PHE A 247 -9.54 4.29 15.12
N ARG A 248 -10.83 4.58 15.31
CA ARG A 248 -11.74 3.78 16.13
C ARG A 248 -12.66 2.93 15.26
N LEU A 249 -12.84 1.68 15.63
CA LEU A 249 -13.81 0.77 15.02
C LEU A 249 -15.00 0.57 15.96
N ALA A 250 -16.21 0.47 15.38
CA ALA A 250 -17.43 0.22 16.17
C ALA A 250 -17.57 -1.25 16.60
N LYS A 251 -16.91 -2.18 15.90
CA LYS A 251 -16.92 -3.62 16.17
C LYS A 251 -15.59 -4.23 15.75
N VAL A 252 -15.25 -5.38 16.33
CA VAL A 252 -14.08 -6.17 15.92
C VAL A 252 -14.29 -6.67 14.49
N PRO A 253 -13.31 -6.50 13.58
CA PRO A 253 -13.37 -7.07 12.24
C PRO A 253 -13.31 -8.61 12.31
N THR A 254 -14.20 -9.30 11.62
CA THR A 254 -14.26 -10.76 11.57
C THR A 254 -14.28 -11.26 10.12
N PRO A 255 -13.69 -12.45 9.84
CA PRO A 255 -13.78 -13.03 8.51
C PRO A 255 -15.25 -13.10 8.05
N PRO A 256 -15.54 -12.66 6.81
CA PRO A 256 -16.90 -12.75 6.26
C PRO A 256 -17.28 -14.21 6.05
N VAL A 257 -18.55 -14.53 6.33
CA VAL A 257 -19.13 -15.87 6.19
C VAL A 257 -19.23 -16.30 4.73
#